data_1375c1a2a930ee04a13694631f265cdd
#
_entry.id   1375c1a2a930ee04a13694631f265cdd
#
_cell.length_a   1.000
_cell.length_b   1.000
_cell.length_c   1.000
_cell.angle_alpha   90.00
_cell.angle_beta   90.00
_cell.angle_gamma   90.00
#
_symmetry.space_group_name_H-M   'P 1'
#
loop_
_entity.id
_entity.type
_entity.pdbx_description
1 polymer ?
#
loop_
_entity_poly.entity_id
_entity_poly.type
_entity_poly.pdbx_seq_one_letter_code
_entity_poly.pdbx_strand_id
1 'polypeptide(L)'
;NSPFEEFAYAFQLTAAGVPTTYPRAIYMLGHRSTLPPEILDQRRYESHQHLSQPDGTPILQRERNYISIWGYWNGLDEVLAREDRIHPHCRGINADQARDQGHITPDEYDACYENMTRLLASAGLESPQLLGTHYLLTLLPDKTIQRNPDGLPTVRLCNFEFLRPIGGAPAFAENSVPP
;
A
#
# COMPACT_ATOMS: atom_id res chain seq x y z
N ASN A 1 -1.57 -6.52 -7.94
CA ASN A 1 -2.72 -6.96 -7.14
C ASN A 1 -4.00 -6.26 -7.59
N SER A 2 -5.14 -6.90 -7.38
CA SER A 2 -6.45 -6.25 -7.51
C SER A 2 -6.72 -5.36 -6.28
N PRO A 3 -7.67 -4.41 -6.36
CA PRO A 3 -8.07 -3.61 -5.21
C PRO A 3 -8.50 -4.45 -3.99
N PHE A 4 -9.09 -5.62 -4.22
CA PHE A 4 -9.52 -6.52 -3.15
C PHE A 4 -8.36 -7.25 -2.50
N GLU A 5 -7.36 -7.68 -3.28
CA GLU A 5 -6.11 -8.25 -2.72
C GLU A 5 -5.34 -7.23 -1.91
N GLU A 6 -5.22 -6.00 -2.40
CA GLU A 6 -4.56 -4.92 -1.67
C GLU A 6 -5.23 -4.67 -0.31
N PHE A 7 -6.58 -4.68 -0.26
CA PHE A 7 -7.33 -4.57 0.99
C PHE A 7 -7.10 -5.77 1.90
N ALA A 8 -7.11 -6.99 1.36
CA ALA A 8 -6.85 -8.19 2.13
C ALA A 8 -5.45 -8.16 2.77
N TYR A 9 -4.43 -7.76 2.01
CA TYR A 9 -3.07 -7.60 2.53
C TYR A 9 -2.98 -6.50 3.59
N ALA A 10 -3.67 -5.37 3.41
CA ALA A 10 -3.69 -4.32 4.42
C ALA A 10 -4.30 -4.80 5.74
N PHE A 11 -5.39 -5.59 5.70
CA PHE A 11 -5.96 -6.19 6.90
C PHE A 11 -5.03 -7.24 7.53
N GLN A 12 -4.40 -8.09 6.72
CA GLN A 12 -3.42 -9.08 7.21
C GLN A 12 -2.25 -8.39 7.92
N LEU A 13 -1.67 -7.36 7.31
CA LEU A 13 -0.57 -6.60 7.88
C LEU A 13 -0.98 -5.89 9.17
N THR A 14 -2.15 -5.25 9.18
CA THR A 14 -2.69 -4.60 10.40
C THR A 14 -2.88 -5.61 11.52
N ALA A 15 -3.43 -6.79 11.22
CA ALA A 15 -3.58 -7.87 12.21
C ALA A 15 -2.24 -8.40 12.74
N ALA A 16 -1.19 -8.35 11.92
CA ALA A 16 0.18 -8.70 12.31
C ALA A 16 0.93 -7.54 13.02
N GLY A 17 0.27 -6.40 13.25
CA GLY A 17 0.87 -5.23 13.91
C GLY A 17 1.81 -4.41 13.01
N VAL A 18 1.81 -4.64 11.69
CA VAL A 18 2.58 -3.87 10.73
C VAL A 18 1.87 -2.56 10.42
N PRO A 19 2.53 -1.39 10.59
CA PRO A 19 1.90 -0.12 10.32
C PRO A 19 1.56 0.04 8.82
N THR A 20 0.30 0.32 8.52
CA THR A 20 -0.21 0.51 7.15
C THR A 20 -1.16 1.69 7.06
N THR A 21 -1.47 2.16 5.85
CA THR A 21 -2.66 2.97 5.61
C THR A 21 -3.91 2.10 5.73
N TYR A 22 -5.05 2.72 6.11
CA TYR A 22 -6.28 1.99 6.41
C TYR A 22 -7.14 1.79 5.17
N PRO A 23 -7.53 0.56 4.81
CA PRO A 23 -8.56 0.35 3.81
C PRO A 23 -9.92 0.82 4.34
N ARG A 24 -10.67 1.59 3.54
CA ARG A 24 -11.99 2.13 3.91
C ARG A 24 -13.11 1.54 3.08
N ALA A 25 -12.99 1.61 1.77
CA ALA A 25 -14.02 1.12 0.85
C ALA A 25 -13.47 0.88 -0.55
N ILE A 26 -14.12 -0.02 -1.26
CA ILE A 26 -13.96 -0.19 -2.71
C ILE A 26 -15.33 0.05 -3.33
N TYR A 27 -15.40 0.97 -4.30
CA TYR A 27 -16.60 1.25 -5.07
C TYR A 27 -16.41 0.81 -6.50
N MET A 28 -17.37 0.09 -7.04
CA MET A 28 -17.49 -0.16 -8.47
C MET A 28 -18.36 0.94 -9.09
N LEU A 29 -17.89 1.56 -10.16
CA LEU A 29 -18.68 2.57 -10.87
C LEU A 29 -19.90 1.92 -11.56
N GLY A 30 -21.04 2.61 -11.50
CA GLY A 30 -22.30 2.12 -12.09
C GLY A 30 -22.32 2.11 -13.62
N HIS A 31 -21.43 2.85 -14.27
CA HIS A 31 -21.31 2.93 -15.73
C HIS A 31 -20.11 2.13 -16.24
N ARG A 32 -20.15 1.74 -17.52
CA ARG A 32 -18.99 1.08 -18.15
C ARG A 32 -17.84 2.06 -18.31
N SER A 33 -16.61 1.53 -18.19
CA SER A 33 -15.42 2.30 -18.48
C SER A 33 -15.38 2.72 -19.94
N THR A 34 -15.05 3.98 -20.19
CA THR A 34 -14.82 4.53 -21.52
C THR A 34 -13.33 4.54 -21.90
N LEU A 35 -12.47 4.06 -21.00
CA LEU A 35 -11.05 3.99 -21.29
C LEU A 35 -10.76 2.93 -22.34
N PRO A 36 -9.84 3.21 -23.28
CA PRO A 36 -9.40 2.21 -24.25
C PRO A 36 -8.83 0.97 -23.55
N PRO A 37 -9.06 -0.24 -24.10
CA PRO A 37 -8.56 -1.49 -23.51
C PRO A 37 -7.06 -1.51 -23.25
N GLU A 38 -6.28 -0.78 -24.06
CA GLU A 38 -4.82 -0.68 -23.95
C GLU A 38 -4.37 0.07 -22.68
N ILE A 39 -5.24 0.93 -22.12
CA ILE A 39 -4.98 1.66 -20.87
C ILE A 39 -5.48 0.88 -19.66
N LEU A 40 -6.42 -0.06 -19.89
CA LEU A 40 -6.93 -0.93 -18.85
C LEU A 40 -5.96 -2.09 -18.65
N ASP A 41 -5.15 -2.05 -17.61
CA ASP A 41 -4.36 -3.22 -17.22
C ASP A 41 -5.29 -4.35 -16.78
N GLN A 42 -5.67 -5.20 -17.74
CA GLN A 42 -6.61 -6.30 -17.53
C GLN A 42 -5.99 -7.45 -16.72
N ARG A 43 -4.67 -7.53 -16.63
CA ARG A 43 -3.98 -8.59 -15.87
C ARG A 43 -4.39 -8.63 -14.41
N ARG A 44 -4.71 -7.47 -13.82
CA ARG A 44 -5.21 -7.36 -12.45
C ARG A 44 -6.52 -8.10 -12.20
N TYR A 45 -7.29 -8.38 -13.23
CA TYR A 45 -8.58 -9.04 -13.12
C TYR A 45 -8.50 -10.56 -13.34
N GLU A 46 -7.40 -11.07 -13.89
CA GLU A 46 -7.26 -12.48 -14.24
C GLU A 46 -7.19 -13.38 -13.01
N SER A 47 -6.49 -12.96 -11.97
CA SER A 47 -6.38 -13.71 -10.70
C SER A 47 -7.73 -13.86 -9.98
N HIS A 48 -8.72 -13.03 -10.30
CA HIS A 48 -10.03 -12.98 -9.62
C HIS A 48 -11.19 -13.43 -10.47
N GLN A 49 -10.95 -13.94 -11.68
CA GLN A 49 -12.00 -14.38 -12.59
C GLN A 49 -12.88 -15.49 -12.00
N HIS A 50 -12.34 -16.30 -11.10
CA HIS A 50 -13.05 -17.40 -10.44
C HIS A 50 -13.88 -16.96 -9.22
N LEU A 51 -13.75 -15.70 -8.79
CA LEU A 51 -14.49 -15.17 -7.67
C LEU A 51 -15.79 -14.53 -8.14
N SER A 52 -16.91 -15.00 -7.57
CA SER A 52 -18.24 -14.52 -7.90
C SER A 52 -18.99 -14.11 -6.65
N GLN A 53 -19.93 -13.17 -6.83
CA GLN A 53 -20.96 -12.86 -5.87
C GLN A 53 -21.97 -14.02 -5.76
N PRO A 54 -22.84 -14.04 -4.72
CA PRO A 54 -23.84 -15.10 -4.56
C PRO A 54 -24.81 -15.24 -5.74
N ASP A 55 -24.99 -14.20 -6.55
CA ASP A 55 -25.82 -14.19 -7.75
C ASP A 55 -25.09 -14.69 -9.00
N GLY A 56 -23.82 -15.10 -8.86
CA GLY A 56 -22.97 -15.56 -9.97
C GLY A 56 -22.24 -14.45 -10.73
N THR A 57 -22.47 -13.18 -10.38
CA THR A 57 -21.77 -12.07 -11.02
C THR A 57 -20.29 -12.07 -10.60
N PRO A 58 -19.32 -11.89 -11.52
CA PRO A 58 -17.91 -11.74 -11.15
C PRO A 58 -17.69 -10.58 -10.17
N ILE A 59 -16.84 -10.80 -9.15
CA ILE A 59 -16.48 -9.74 -8.19
C ILE A 59 -15.78 -8.59 -8.90
N LEU A 60 -14.87 -8.91 -9.84
CA LEU A 60 -14.22 -7.92 -10.69
C LEU A 60 -14.79 -8.00 -12.12
N GLN A 61 -15.33 -6.89 -12.58
CA GLN A 61 -15.87 -6.72 -13.92
C GLN A 61 -14.92 -5.89 -14.77
N ARG A 62 -14.40 -6.46 -15.86
CA ARG A 62 -13.37 -5.83 -16.71
C ARG A 62 -13.81 -4.48 -17.31
N GLU A 63 -15.10 -4.32 -17.59
CA GLU A 63 -15.65 -3.08 -18.14
C GLU A 63 -16.02 -2.05 -17.08
N ARG A 64 -15.70 -2.27 -15.81
CA ARG A 64 -15.97 -1.35 -14.71
C ARG A 64 -14.69 -0.75 -14.15
N ASN A 65 -14.76 0.48 -13.71
CA ASN A 65 -13.72 1.10 -12.92
C ASN A 65 -14.02 0.92 -11.42
N TYR A 66 -12.95 0.77 -10.65
CA TYR A 66 -13.02 0.66 -9.20
C TYR A 66 -12.31 1.85 -8.56
N ILE A 67 -12.87 2.34 -7.47
CA ILE A 67 -12.29 3.41 -6.66
C ILE A 67 -11.97 2.80 -5.30
N SER A 68 -10.68 2.71 -4.98
CA SER A 68 -10.22 2.32 -3.65
C SER A 68 -10.08 3.56 -2.77
N ILE A 69 -10.76 3.56 -1.63
CA ILE A 69 -10.66 4.63 -0.63
C ILE A 69 -9.82 4.12 0.52
N TRP A 70 -8.76 4.86 0.80
CA TRP A 70 -7.86 4.62 1.92
C TRP A 70 -8.03 5.69 2.98
N GLY A 71 -7.81 5.32 4.24
CA GLY A 71 -7.79 6.27 5.33
C GLY A 71 -6.63 7.24 5.16
N TYR A 72 -6.93 8.52 5.31
CA TYR A 72 -5.89 9.55 5.31
C TYR A 72 -4.98 9.39 6.53
N TRP A 73 -3.67 9.54 6.31
CA TRP A 73 -2.68 9.53 7.36
C TRP A 73 -1.79 10.77 7.27
N ASN A 74 -1.73 11.54 8.34
CA ASN A 74 -0.90 12.73 8.43
C ASN A 74 0.07 12.70 9.63
N GLY A 75 0.47 11.52 10.03
CA GLY A 75 1.64 11.34 10.87
C GLY A 75 1.43 10.92 12.32
N LEU A 76 0.29 11.15 12.96
CA LEU A 76 0.05 10.77 14.35
C LEU A 76 -1.31 10.09 14.51
N ASP A 77 -1.38 8.79 14.22
CA ASP A 77 -2.62 8.01 14.20
C ASP A 77 -3.44 8.10 15.49
N GLU A 78 -2.77 8.01 16.63
CA GLU A 78 -3.45 8.01 17.92
C GLU A 78 -4.16 9.33 18.20
N VAL A 79 -3.59 10.43 17.77
CA VAL A 79 -4.18 11.76 17.93
C VAL A 79 -5.38 11.91 17.02
N LEU A 80 -5.27 11.45 15.76
CA LEU A 80 -6.37 11.51 14.78
C LEU A 80 -7.57 10.66 15.21
N ALA A 81 -7.30 9.47 15.72
CA ALA A 81 -8.36 8.55 16.16
C ALA A 81 -9.13 9.06 17.40
N ARG A 82 -8.46 9.82 18.27
CA ARG A 82 -9.05 10.29 19.53
C ARG A 82 -9.72 11.66 19.42
N GLU A 83 -9.13 12.56 18.63
CA GLU A 83 -9.54 13.96 18.64
C GLU A 83 -10.34 14.39 17.41
N ASP A 84 -10.49 13.51 16.43
CA ASP A 84 -11.10 13.82 15.13
C ASP A 84 -10.50 15.08 14.48
N ARG A 85 -9.23 15.34 14.76
CA ARG A 85 -8.48 16.50 14.30
C ARG A 85 -7.32 16.10 13.42
N ILE A 86 -7.24 16.74 12.27
CA ILE A 86 -6.03 16.70 11.44
C ILE A 86 -4.95 17.50 12.17
N HIS A 87 -3.83 16.85 12.51
CA HIS A 87 -2.71 17.56 13.11
C HIS A 87 -2.08 18.50 12.06
N PRO A 88 -2.25 19.83 12.18
CA PRO A 88 -1.98 20.76 11.09
C PRO A 88 -0.50 20.85 10.71
N HIS A 89 0.37 20.30 11.56
CA HIS A 89 1.81 20.47 11.44
C HIS A 89 2.60 19.20 11.15
N CYS A 90 1.94 18.02 11.23
CA CYS A 90 2.56 16.75 10.84
C CYS A 90 2.08 16.34 9.45
N ARG A 91 2.92 15.72 8.66
CA ARG A 91 2.56 15.18 7.35
C ARG A 91 3.28 13.88 7.07
N GLY A 92 2.64 13.01 6.28
CA GLY A 92 3.30 11.88 5.67
C GLY A 92 4.23 12.34 4.54
N ILE A 93 5.43 11.82 4.50
CA ILE A 93 6.40 12.00 3.42
C ILE A 93 6.95 10.63 3.05
N ASN A 94 7.07 10.32 1.76
CA ASN A 94 7.66 9.03 1.40
C ASN A 94 9.19 9.05 1.62
N ALA A 95 9.78 7.87 1.73
CA ALA A 95 11.19 7.76 2.10
C ALA A 95 12.15 8.35 1.06
N ASP A 96 11.80 8.25 -0.24
CA ASP A 96 12.60 8.88 -1.31
C ASP A 96 12.62 10.41 -1.14
N GLN A 97 11.45 11.02 -0.94
CA GLN A 97 11.34 12.46 -0.69
C GLN A 97 12.05 12.86 0.60
N ALA A 98 11.95 12.04 1.67
CA ALA A 98 12.62 12.33 2.93
C ALA A 98 14.16 12.35 2.78
N ARG A 99 14.71 11.40 2.02
CA ARG A 99 16.15 11.36 1.69
C ARG A 99 16.54 12.55 0.81
N ASP A 100 15.82 12.80 -0.26
CA ASP A 100 16.15 13.85 -1.24
C ASP A 100 16.05 15.26 -0.65
N GLN A 101 15.19 15.43 0.36
CA GLN A 101 15.07 16.69 1.12
C GLN A 101 16.00 16.77 2.34
N GLY A 102 16.83 15.75 2.59
CA GLY A 102 17.81 15.73 3.68
C GLY A 102 17.20 15.54 5.07
N HIS A 103 15.98 15.00 5.18
CA HIS A 103 15.33 14.70 6.46
C HIS A 103 15.82 13.38 7.07
N ILE A 104 16.33 12.48 6.23
CA ILE A 104 17.01 11.25 6.62
C ILE A 104 18.31 11.10 5.84
N THR A 105 19.28 10.41 6.42
CA THR A 105 20.54 10.06 5.76
C THR A 105 20.35 8.86 4.83
N PRO A 106 21.32 8.58 3.90
CA PRO A 106 21.31 7.36 3.12
C PRO A 106 21.27 6.09 3.99
N ASP A 107 22.02 6.04 5.08
CA ASP A 107 22.04 4.88 5.99
C ASP A 107 20.68 4.68 6.67
N GLU A 108 20.00 5.77 7.04
CA GLU A 108 18.63 5.71 7.59
C GLU A 108 17.60 5.28 6.54
N TYR A 109 17.79 5.68 5.29
CA TYR A 109 16.96 5.22 4.18
C TYR A 109 17.07 3.69 4.01
N ASP A 110 18.31 3.17 4.00
CA ASP A 110 18.56 1.73 3.91
C ASP A 110 17.98 0.99 5.13
N ALA A 111 18.12 1.54 6.33
CA ALA A 111 17.51 1.00 7.55
C ALA A 111 15.97 0.98 7.47
N CYS A 112 15.33 1.99 6.87
CA CYS A 112 13.88 2.00 6.63
C CYS A 112 13.47 0.88 5.68
N TYR A 113 14.22 0.67 4.60
CA TYR A 113 13.96 -0.41 3.63
C TYR A 113 14.08 -1.79 4.29
N GLU A 114 15.16 -2.03 5.02
CA GLU A 114 15.37 -3.28 5.75
C GLU A 114 14.29 -3.53 6.81
N ASN A 115 13.92 -2.48 7.55
CA ASN A 115 12.85 -2.56 8.54
C ASN A 115 11.51 -2.92 7.90
N MET A 116 11.13 -2.27 6.79
CA MET A 116 9.89 -2.59 6.08
C MET A 116 9.92 -4.01 5.54
N THR A 117 11.03 -4.45 4.94
CA THR A 117 11.19 -5.83 4.45
C THR A 117 11.00 -6.85 5.59
N ARG A 118 11.60 -6.60 6.75
CA ARG A 118 11.46 -7.46 7.93
C ARG A 118 10.02 -7.48 8.46
N LEU A 119 9.34 -6.33 8.50
CA LEU A 119 7.94 -6.22 8.91
C LEU A 119 7.01 -7.00 7.98
N LEU A 120 7.21 -6.89 6.66
CA LEU A 120 6.47 -7.68 5.68
C LEU A 120 6.70 -9.18 5.90
N ALA A 121 7.95 -9.59 6.05
CA ALA A 121 8.32 -10.98 6.27
C ALA A 121 7.69 -11.55 7.55
N SER A 122 7.60 -10.77 8.63
CA SER A 122 6.93 -11.18 9.88
C SER A 122 5.44 -11.47 9.71
N ALA A 123 4.80 -10.86 8.71
CA ALA A 123 3.41 -11.10 8.33
C ALA A 123 3.26 -12.18 7.23
N GLY A 124 4.36 -12.86 6.85
CA GLY A 124 4.35 -13.89 5.80
C GLY A 124 4.28 -13.32 4.37
N LEU A 125 4.60 -12.04 4.20
CA LEU A 125 4.52 -11.35 2.92
C LEU A 125 5.91 -10.86 2.47
N GLU A 126 6.05 -10.64 1.17
CA GLU A 126 7.19 -9.97 0.56
C GLU A 126 6.73 -8.98 -0.52
N SER A 127 7.59 -8.01 -0.84
CA SER A 127 7.41 -7.11 -1.98
C SER A 127 8.67 -7.14 -2.85
N PRO A 128 8.68 -7.86 -3.98
CA PRO A 128 9.84 -7.93 -4.87
C PRO A 128 10.27 -6.57 -5.45
N GLN A 129 9.37 -5.61 -5.45
CA GLN A 129 9.59 -4.26 -5.97
C GLN A 129 9.32 -3.21 -4.89
N LEU A 130 9.81 -3.43 -3.67
CA LEU A 130 9.69 -2.44 -2.62
C LEU A 130 10.54 -1.20 -2.96
N LEU A 131 9.90 -0.04 -2.99
CA LEU A 131 10.53 1.25 -3.27
C LEU A 131 10.28 2.21 -2.10
N GLY A 132 11.10 3.24 -1.96
CA GLY A 132 10.92 4.27 -0.93
C GLY A 132 9.62 5.06 -1.08
N THR A 133 9.00 5.06 -2.27
CA THR A 133 7.66 5.64 -2.49
C THR A 133 6.51 4.79 -1.94
N HIS A 134 6.77 3.53 -1.57
CA HIS A 134 5.74 2.61 -1.11
C HIS A 134 5.47 2.69 0.40
N TYR A 135 6.29 3.43 1.14
CA TYR A 135 6.09 3.65 2.57
C TYR A 135 6.32 5.10 2.98
N LEU A 136 5.60 5.50 4.00
CA LEU A 136 5.57 6.85 4.52
C LEU A 136 6.33 6.94 5.83
N LEU A 137 6.94 8.09 6.04
CA LEU A 137 7.52 8.56 7.30
C LEU A 137 6.70 9.74 7.81
N THR A 138 6.73 9.99 9.11
CA THR A 138 6.09 11.17 9.69
C THR A 138 7.08 12.31 9.76
N LEU A 139 6.82 13.39 9.05
CA LEU A 139 7.53 14.65 9.18
C LEU A 139 6.85 15.50 10.25
N LEU A 140 7.58 15.80 11.32
CA LEU A 140 7.13 16.61 12.44
C LEU A 140 7.16 18.11 12.13
N PRO A 141 6.55 18.98 12.96
CA PRO A 141 6.52 20.43 12.76
C PRO A 141 7.90 21.08 12.70
N ASP A 142 8.84 20.55 13.45
CA ASP A 142 10.25 21.00 13.49
C ASP A 142 11.10 20.49 12.32
N LYS A 143 10.44 19.82 11.34
CA LYS A 143 11.06 19.21 10.16
C LYS A 143 11.93 17.99 10.45
N THR A 144 11.88 17.44 11.64
CA THR A 144 12.49 16.14 11.95
C THR A 144 11.56 14.99 11.59
N ILE A 145 12.12 13.78 11.47
CA ILE A 145 11.34 12.55 11.26
C ILE A 145 11.05 11.90 12.61
N GLN A 146 9.79 11.46 12.77
CA GLN A 146 9.39 10.68 13.94
C GLN A 146 10.19 9.38 14.00
N ARG A 147 10.70 9.06 15.20
CA ARG A 147 11.53 7.88 15.45
C ARG A 147 10.86 6.97 16.47
N ASN A 148 11.15 5.68 16.35
CA ASN A 148 10.81 4.69 17.36
C ASN A 148 11.77 4.78 18.57
N PRO A 149 11.55 4.01 19.67
CA PRO A 149 12.44 4.01 20.83
C PRO A 149 13.90 3.63 20.52
N ASP A 150 14.15 2.88 19.45
CA ASP A 150 15.49 2.48 19.00
C ASP A 150 16.19 3.57 18.18
N GLY A 151 15.53 4.71 17.98
CA GLY A 151 16.06 5.85 17.22
C GLY A 151 15.88 5.73 15.69
N LEU A 152 15.28 4.67 15.19
CA LEU A 152 15.02 4.49 13.76
C LEU A 152 13.75 5.22 13.32
N PRO A 153 13.68 5.74 12.08
CA PRO A 153 12.47 6.31 11.54
C PRO A 153 11.30 5.32 11.59
N THR A 154 10.13 5.78 12.05
CA THR A 154 8.89 4.99 11.96
C THR A 154 8.40 4.94 10.53
N VAL A 155 8.13 3.73 10.02
CA VAL A 155 7.68 3.50 8.64
C VAL A 155 6.26 2.99 8.61
N ARG A 156 5.50 3.35 7.55
CA ARG A 156 4.11 2.92 7.33
C ARG A 156 3.91 2.58 5.86
N LEU A 157 3.50 1.35 5.58
CA LEU A 157 3.23 0.92 4.21
C LEU A 157 1.99 1.64 3.65
N CYS A 158 2.08 2.12 2.41
CA CYS A 158 0.98 2.81 1.72
C CYS A 158 0.71 2.29 0.30
N ASN A 159 1.58 1.44 -0.24
CA ASN A 159 1.36 0.79 -1.53
C ASN A 159 1.44 -0.73 -1.36
N PHE A 160 0.40 -1.43 -1.80
CA PHE A 160 0.21 -2.87 -1.63
C PHE A 160 0.26 -3.62 -2.97
N GLU A 161 0.49 -2.90 -4.07
CA GLU A 161 0.37 -3.43 -5.44
C GLU A 161 1.29 -4.65 -5.69
N PHE A 162 2.49 -4.63 -5.12
CA PHE A 162 3.50 -5.65 -5.35
C PHE A 162 3.64 -6.67 -4.20
N LEU A 163 2.72 -6.66 -3.25
CA LEU A 163 2.74 -7.65 -2.17
C LEU A 163 2.35 -9.03 -2.67
N ARG A 164 3.00 -10.04 -2.10
CA ARG A 164 2.65 -11.45 -2.32
C ARG A 164 3.06 -12.30 -1.11
N PRO A 165 2.49 -13.49 -0.92
CA PRO A 165 2.96 -14.44 0.08
C PRO A 165 4.42 -14.85 -0.18
N ILE A 166 5.21 -15.03 0.86
CA ILE A 166 6.58 -15.55 0.75
C ILE A 166 6.56 -16.94 0.12
N GLY A 167 7.37 -17.14 -0.93
CA GLY A 167 7.42 -18.39 -1.69
C GLY A 167 6.19 -18.64 -2.56
N GLY A 168 5.26 -17.70 -2.62
CA GLY A 168 4.15 -17.74 -3.57
C GLY A 168 4.62 -17.44 -4.98
N ALA A 169 3.96 -18.05 -5.97
CA ALA A 169 4.13 -17.61 -7.35
C ALA A 169 3.71 -16.13 -7.43
N PRO A 170 4.40 -15.29 -8.25
CA PRO A 170 3.93 -13.94 -8.51
C PRO A 170 2.47 -14.04 -8.97
N ALA A 171 1.62 -13.11 -8.50
CA ALA A 171 0.21 -13.05 -8.92
C ALA A 171 0.09 -12.98 -10.46
N PHE A 172 1.17 -12.55 -11.11
CA PHE A 172 1.36 -12.59 -12.55
C PHE A 172 2.75 -13.16 -12.80
N ALA A 173 2.80 -14.39 -13.31
CA ALA A 173 4.04 -14.87 -13.92
C ALA A 173 4.40 -13.87 -15.05
N GLU A 174 5.62 -13.37 -15.02
CA GLU A 174 6.22 -12.70 -16.17
C GLU A 174 6.33 -13.71 -17.32
N ASN A 175 5.24 -14.03 -17.96
CA ASN A 175 5.29 -14.92 -19.10
C ASN A 175 4.36 -14.46 -20.19
N SER A 176 5.03 -14.25 -21.29
CA SER A 176 4.58 -14.14 -22.65
C SER A 176 4.07 -12.77 -23.10
N VAL A 177 5.02 -11.95 -23.48
CA VAL A 177 4.87 -11.25 -24.76
C VAL A 177 4.85 -12.37 -25.81
N PRO A 178 3.74 -12.66 -26.47
CA PRO A 178 3.75 -13.53 -27.65
C PRO A 178 4.57 -12.82 -28.74
N PRO A 179 5.28 -13.58 -29.58
CA PRO A 179 6.08 -13.05 -30.66
C PRO A 179 5.27 -12.26 -31.69
#